data_cea735b391e9319f9d3f31443f4300bf
#
_entry.id   cea735b391e9319f9d3f31443f4300bf
#
_cell.length_a   1.000
_cell.length_b   1.000
_cell.length_c   1.000
_cell.angle_alpha   90.00
_cell.angle_beta   90.00
_cell.angle_gamma   90.00
#
_symmetry.space_group_name_H-M   'P 1'
#
loop_
_entity.id
_entity.type
_entity.pdbx_description
1 polymer ?
#
loop_
_entity_poly.entity_id
_entity_poly.type
_entity_poly.pdbx_seq_one_letter_code
_entity_poly.pdbx_strand_id
1 'polypeptide(L)'
;MIYFCTADLRRGYSLLQRGHRLEKRLITNLGGISFLDCVEECLRTTRCLSVNYFQPAHFCEVNYKKKESLPDLYFVNSGWYYSERDDWDKAIAGPCSNPNCKENEKCVPKAFGNIKCEISDCGIPTNEGISFENVQDGDAIGINRKMHITCLDGYERQGSEVFICQPNGVWKADLICKKTNLST
;
A
#
# COMPACT_ATOMS: atom_id res chain seq x y z
N MET A 1 30.66 -15.05 18.14
CA MET A 1 29.97 -13.94 18.82
C MET A 1 28.82 -13.51 17.90
N ILE A 2 27.58 -13.93 18.20
CA ILE A 2 26.40 -13.63 17.37
C ILE A 2 25.95 -12.24 17.79
N TYR A 3 26.20 -11.24 16.96
CA TYR A 3 25.60 -9.90 17.12
C TYR A 3 24.10 -10.02 16.80
N PHE A 4 23.27 -10.10 17.82
CA PHE A 4 21.86 -9.78 17.69
C PHE A 4 21.79 -8.28 17.42
N CYS A 5 21.60 -7.88 16.17
CA CYS A 5 21.28 -6.51 15.81
C CYS A 5 19.84 -6.29 16.31
N THR A 6 19.70 -5.72 17.52
CA THR A 6 18.39 -5.36 18.05
C THR A 6 17.93 -4.10 17.34
N ALA A 7 16.81 -4.21 16.62
CA ALA A 7 16.20 -3.05 15.95
C ALA A 7 15.86 -1.93 16.96
N ASP A 8 16.16 -0.69 16.62
CA ASP A 8 15.76 0.46 17.44
C ASP A 8 14.31 0.85 17.14
N LEU A 9 13.42 0.58 18.06
CA LEU A 9 11.98 0.86 17.94
C LEU A 9 11.60 2.26 18.45
N ARG A 10 12.50 2.96 19.18
CA ARG A 10 12.16 4.20 19.89
C ARG A 10 11.68 5.30 18.97
N ARG A 11 12.34 5.47 17.82
CA ARG A 11 11.97 6.50 16.84
C ARG A 11 10.56 6.26 16.31
N GLY A 12 10.25 5.04 15.86
CA GLY A 12 8.94 4.71 15.31
C GLY A 12 7.79 4.96 16.28
N TYR A 13 7.95 4.51 17.52
CA TYR A 13 6.95 4.76 18.57
C TYR A 13 6.81 6.23 18.95
N SER A 14 7.89 7.03 18.92
CA SER A 14 7.84 8.46 19.21
C SER A 14 7.13 9.29 18.15
N LEU A 15 7.15 8.82 16.89
CA LEU A 15 6.53 9.47 15.74
C LEU A 15 5.15 8.90 15.38
N LEU A 16 4.71 7.86 16.10
CA LEU A 16 3.42 7.19 15.88
C LEU A 16 2.25 8.17 16.09
N GLN A 17 1.41 8.30 15.08
CA GLN A 17 0.25 9.20 15.10
C GLN A 17 -1.02 8.43 15.47
N ARG A 18 -1.45 8.59 16.72
CA ARG A 18 -2.63 7.95 17.26
C ARG A 18 -3.89 8.71 16.87
N GLY A 19 -4.97 7.98 16.58
CA GLY A 19 -6.24 8.57 16.21
C GLY A 19 -6.27 9.14 14.78
N HIS A 20 -5.40 8.64 13.88
CA HIS A 20 -5.35 9.09 12.49
C HIS A 20 -5.25 7.92 11.52
N ARG A 21 -5.79 8.11 10.31
CA ARG A 21 -5.78 7.14 9.21
C ARG A 21 -5.60 7.85 7.87
N LEU A 22 -4.77 7.29 6.98
CA LEU A 22 -4.70 7.64 5.56
C LEU A 22 -5.58 6.70 4.77
N GLU A 23 -6.56 7.22 4.02
CA GLU A 23 -7.55 6.41 3.31
C GLU A 23 -7.23 6.20 1.82
N LYS A 24 -7.85 5.17 1.22
CA LYS A 24 -7.96 4.97 -0.24
C LYS A 24 -6.65 4.82 -1.00
N ARG A 25 -5.55 4.45 -0.36
CA ARG A 25 -4.25 4.26 -1.02
C ARG A 25 -3.57 2.97 -0.60
N LEU A 26 -4.36 1.89 -0.59
CA LEU A 26 -3.91 0.59 -0.08
C LEU A 26 -3.15 -0.21 -1.15
N ILE A 27 -2.08 -0.87 -0.70
CA ILE A 27 -1.51 -2.03 -1.39
C ILE A 27 -2.33 -3.26 -0.98
N THR A 28 -2.46 -3.49 0.32
CA THR A 28 -3.19 -4.63 0.88
C THR A 28 -3.63 -4.33 2.31
N ASN A 29 -4.47 -5.21 2.85
CA ASN A 29 -4.80 -5.24 4.26
C ASN A 29 -4.65 -6.65 4.83
N LEU A 30 -4.40 -6.75 6.14
CA LEU A 30 -4.12 -7.96 6.88
C LEU A 30 -4.84 -7.91 8.22
N GLY A 31 -5.54 -8.99 8.57
CA GLY A 31 -6.22 -9.13 9.86
C GLY A 31 -5.48 -10.06 10.80
N GLY A 32 -5.68 -9.87 12.12
CA GLY A 32 -5.17 -10.78 13.14
C GLY A 32 -3.66 -10.69 13.40
N ILE A 33 -3.00 -9.58 13.01
CA ILE A 33 -1.57 -9.38 13.21
C ILE A 33 -1.30 -8.25 14.21
N SER A 34 -0.11 -8.23 14.82
CA SER A 34 0.29 -7.15 15.72
C SER A 34 0.67 -5.89 14.94
N PHE A 35 0.79 -4.75 15.66
CA PHE A 35 1.25 -3.50 15.07
C PHE A 35 2.67 -3.61 14.48
N LEU A 36 3.57 -4.30 15.17
CA LEU A 36 4.95 -4.50 14.66
C LEU A 36 4.98 -5.42 13.44
N ASP A 37 4.13 -6.45 13.37
CA ASP A 37 4.01 -7.27 12.17
C ASP A 37 3.49 -6.44 10.97
N CYS A 38 2.59 -5.48 11.23
CA CYS A 38 2.11 -4.52 10.22
C CYS A 38 3.25 -3.64 9.69
N VAL A 39 4.09 -3.12 10.59
CA VAL A 39 5.30 -2.36 10.22
C VAL A 39 6.28 -3.23 9.44
N GLU A 40 6.51 -4.46 9.90
CA GLU A 40 7.40 -5.42 9.22
C GLU A 40 6.92 -5.74 7.79
N GLU A 41 5.61 -5.96 7.60
CA GLU A 41 5.04 -6.17 6.27
C GLU A 41 5.28 -4.97 5.35
N CYS A 42 5.16 -3.74 5.87
CA CYS A 42 5.49 -2.53 5.13
C CYS A 42 6.97 -2.45 4.77
N LEU A 43 7.87 -2.77 5.69
CA LEU A 43 9.31 -2.76 5.44
C LEU A 43 9.72 -3.79 4.39
N ARG A 44 9.03 -4.94 4.32
CA ARG A 44 9.24 -5.98 3.33
C ARG A 44 8.64 -5.67 1.96
N THR A 45 7.60 -4.83 1.90
CA THR A 45 6.89 -4.48 0.67
C THR A 45 7.52 -3.24 0.05
N THR A 46 8.16 -3.38 -1.12
CA THR A 46 8.99 -2.32 -1.71
C THR A 46 8.21 -1.02 -1.93
N ARG A 47 6.98 -1.10 -2.40
CA ARG A 47 6.11 0.06 -2.66
C ARG A 47 5.51 0.69 -1.41
N CYS A 48 5.55 0.03 -0.25
CA CYS A 48 4.95 0.57 0.96
C CYS A 48 5.65 1.86 1.42
N LEU A 49 4.87 2.87 1.78
CA LEU A 49 5.34 4.14 2.32
C LEU A 49 4.80 4.44 3.72
N SER A 50 3.62 3.89 4.07
CA SER A 50 3.02 4.06 5.39
C SER A 50 2.09 2.90 5.75
N VAL A 51 1.70 2.82 7.00
CA VAL A 51 0.70 1.88 7.49
C VAL A 51 -0.37 2.58 8.29
N ASN A 52 -1.59 2.02 8.24
CA ASN A 52 -2.61 2.26 9.25
C ASN A 52 -2.82 0.96 10.03
N TYR A 53 -3.04 1.08 11.33
CA TYR A 53 -3.33 -0.05 12.18
C TYR A 53 -4.53 0.22 13.07
N PHE A 54 -5.58 -0.57 12.94
CA PHE A 54 -6.76 -0.50 13.78
C PHE A 54 -6.60 -1.45 14.96
N GLN A 55 -6.26 -0.90 16.12
CA GLN A 55 -5.91 -1.68 17.28
C GLN A 55 -7.04 -2.62 17.79
N PRO A 56 -8.33 -2.18 17.85
CA PRO A 56 -9.38 -3.03 18.39
C PRO A 56 -9.59 -4.34 17.62
N ALA A 57 -9.31 -4.36 16.30
CA ALA A 57 -9.49 -5.54 15.45
C ALA A 57 -8.17 -6.18 15.01
N HIS A 58 -7.02 -5.71 15.49
CA HIS A 58 -5.71 -6.18 15.01
C HIS A 58 -5.61 -6.17 13.48
N PHE A 59 -6.03 -5.06 12.88
CA PHE A 59 -6.18 -4.92 11.43
C PHE A 59 -5.17 -3.90 10.88
N CYS A 60 -4.39 -4.34 9.90
CA CYS A 60 -3.32 -3.60 9.25
C CYS A 60 -3.71 -3.19 7.84
N GLU A 61 -3.45 -1.97 7.46
CA GLU A 61 -3.49 -1.47 6.10
C GLU A 61 -2.09 -1.02 5.67
N VAL A 62 -1.61 -1.53 4.54
CA VAL A 62 -0.31 -1.20 3.95
C VAL A 62 -0.54 -0.23 2.81
N ASN A 63 -0.01 1.00 2.89
CA ASN A 63 -0.28 2.08 1.96
C ASN A 63 0.90 2.38 1.03
N TYR A 64 0.59 2.73 -0.24
CA TYR A 64 1.59 3.19 -1.22
C TYR A 64 1.76 4.71 -1.27
N LYS A 65 1.23 5.45 -0.31
CA LYS A 65 1.35 6.90 -0.15
C LYS A 65 1.62 7.29 1.30
N LYS A 66 2.10 8.53 1.48
CA LYS A 66 2.24 9.21 2.77
C LYS A 66 1.22 10.33 2.89
N LYS A 67 0.93 10.74 4.12
CA LYS A 67 -0.02 11.83 4.43
C LYS A 67 0.34 13.16 3.76
N GLU A 68 1.63 13.48 3.65
CA GLU A 68 2.09 14.74 3.05
C GLU A 68 1.69 14.87 1.57
N SER A 69 1.61 13.75 0.86
CA SER A 69 1.20 13.74 -0.55
C SER A 69 -0.31 13.81 -0.75
N LEU A 70 -1.10 13.55 0.29
CA LEU A 70 -2.56 13.45 0.23
C LEU A 70 -3.21 13.93 1.54
N PRO A 71 -3.04 15.20 1.92
CA PRO A 71 -3.58 15.73 3.17
C PRO A 71 -5.11 15.61 3.26
N ASP A 72 -5.82 15.68 2.12
CA ASP A 72 -7.28 15.57 2.05
C ASP A 72 -7.81 14.14 2.27
N LEU A 73 -6.94 13.15 2.31
CA LEU A 73 -7.27 11.76 2.62
C LEU A 73 -6.72 11.31 3.98
N TYR A 74 -6.17 12.22 4.75
CA TYR A 74 -5.64 11.97 6.08
C TYR A 74 -6.58 12.51 7.15
N PHE A 75 -7.28 11.62 7.85
CA PHE A 75 -8.37 11.97 8.75
C PHE A 75 -8.09 11.58 10.20
N VAL A 76 -8.72 12.33 11.11
CA VAL A 76 -8.87 11.90 12.50
C VAL A 76 -9.84 10.72 12.54
N ASN A 77 -9.38 9.58 13.07
CA ASN A 77 -10.16 8.36 13.14
C ASN A 77 -9.79 7.55 14.39
N SER A 78 -10.70 7.54 15.38
CA SER A 78 -10.45 6.92 16.68
C SER A 78 -10.15 5.42 16.55
N GLY A 79 -9.21 4.92 17.34
CA GLY A 79 -8.77 3.52 17.33
C GLY A 79 -7.73 3.17 16.27
N TRP A 80 -7.44 4.08 15.34
CA TRP A 80 -6.41 3.93 14.34
C TRP A 80 -5.07 4.51 14.78
N TYR A 81 -4.00 3.91 14.28
CA TYR A 81 -2.62 4.41 14.36
C TYR A 81 -2.07 4.53 12.96
N TYR A 82 -1.52 5.69 12.62
CA TYR A 82 -0.79 5.92 11.38
C TYR A 82 0.70 5.99 11.66
N SER A 83 1.50 5.39 10.78
CA SER A 83 2.96 5.44 10.87
C SER A 83 3.61 5.37 9.50
N GLU A 84 4.76 6.02 9.34
CA GLU A 84 5.51 6.01 8.09
C GLU A 84 6.63 4.97 8.11
N ARG A 85 6.91 4.40 6.94
CA ARG A 85 7.98 3.42 6.77
C ARG A 85 9.34 3.91 7.27
N ASP A 86 9.66 5.19 6.96
CA ASP A 86 10.98 5.77 7.25
C ASP A 86 11.22 6.07 8.73
N ASP A 87 10.19 5.94 9.56
CA ASP A 87 10.28 6.11 11.01
C ASP A 87 10.86 4.87 11.71
N TRP A 88 10.92 3.74 11.00
CA TRP A 88 11.28 2.44 11.56
C TRP A 88 12.65 1.96 11.10
N ASP A 89 13.33 1.28 12.00
CA ASP A 89 14.59 0.59 11.70
C ASP A 89 14.33 -0.58 10.74
N LYS A 90 15.04 -0.58 9.61
CA LYS A 90 14.95 -1.65 8.61
C LYS A 90 15.29 -3.02 9.17
N ALA A 91 16.06 -3.09 10.26
CA ALA A 91 16.41 -4.34 10.93
C ALA A 91 15.19 -5.12 11.44
N ILE A 92 14.02 -4.47 11.62
CA ILE A 92 12.75 -5.13 11.93
C ILE A 92 12.39 -6.18 10.87
N ALA A 93 12.71 -5.92 9.61
CA ALA A 93 12.44 -6.84 8.51
C ALA A 93 13.39 -8.07 8.46
N GLY A 94 14.32 -8.19 9.39
CA GLY A 94 15.25 -9.32 9.49
C GLY A 94 16.06 -9.54 8.21
N PRO A 95 16.03 -10.75 7.59
CA PRO A 95 16.74 -11.02 6.34
C PRO A 95 16.33 -10.08 5.19
N CYS A 96 15.15 -9.49 5.29
CA CYS A 96 14.61 -8.54 4.31
C CYS A 96 14.96 -7.06 4.60
N SER A 97 15.93 -6.76 5.46
CA SER A 97 16.32 -5.39 5.81
C SER A 97 16.90 -4.58 4.64
N ASN A 98 17.56 -5.25 3.68
CA ASN A 98 18.11 -4.65 2.47
C ASN A 98 17.84 -5.53 1.22
N PRO A 99 16.57 -5.75 0.86
CA PRO A 99 16.25 -6.60 -0.27
C PRO A 99 16.51 -5.87 -1.60
N ASN A 100 16.91 -6.63 -2.64
CA ASN A 100 17.00 -6.13 -4.01
C ASN A 100 15.75 -6.54 -4.81
N CYS A 101 14.56 -6.26 -4.27
CA CYS A 101 13.29 -6.53 -4.92
C CYS A 101 12.84 -5.34 -5.78
N LYS A 102 12.09 -5.62 -6.86
CA LYS A 102 11.51 -4.58 -7.73
C LYS A 102 10.38 -3.85 -7.00
N GLU A 103 9.96 -2.71 -7.56
CA GLU A 103 8.96 -1.84 -6.94
C GLU A 103 7.62 -2.55 -6.66
N ASN A 104 7.20 -3.45 -7.53
CA ASN A 104 5.97 -4.24 -7.40
C ASN A 104 6.18 -5.61 -6.72
N GLU A 105 7.24 -5.74 -5.96
CA GLU A 105 7.58 -6.98 -5.26
C GLU A 105 7.71 -6.73 -3.76
N LYS A 106 7.55 -7.80 -3.01
CA LYS A 106 7.90 -7.86 -1.59
C LYS A 106 8.93 -8.93 -1.32
N CYS A 107 9.75 -8.69 -0.31
CA CYS A 107 10.71 -9.64 0.19
C CYS A 107 10.03 -10.65 1.12
N VAL A 108 10.23 -11.93 0.84
CA VAL A 108 9.75 -13.04 1.66
C VAL A 108 10.96 -13.78 2.24
N PRO A 109 11.12 -13.80 3.58
CA PRO A 109 12.19 -14.56 4.19
C PRO A 109 11.97 -16.05 3.98
N LYS A 110 13.08 -16.77 3.77
CA LYS A 110 13.15 -18.21 3.61
C LYS A 110 14.07 -18.80 4.69
N ALA A 111 14.16 -20.13 4.72
CA ALA A 111 15.04 -20.82 5.66
C ALA A 111 16.50 -20.37 5.51
N PHE A 112 17.25 -20.44 6.62
CA PHE A 112 18.69 -20.13 6.69
C PHE A 112 19.07 -18.69 6.28
N GLY A 113 18.17 -17.72 6.50
CA GLY A 113 18.45 -16.32 6.19
C GLY A 113 18.37 -15.95 4.71
N ASN A 114 17.96 -16.87 3.84
CA ASN A 114 17.69 -16.59 2.43
C ASN A 114 16.44 -15.74 2.27
N ILE A 115 16.31 -15.07 1.12
CA ILE A 115 15.14 -14.29 0.75
C ILE A 115 14.67 -14.66 -0.65
N LYS A 116 13.38 -14.38 -0.91
CA LYS A 116 12.78 -14.44 -2.24
C LYS A 116 11.95 -13.19 -2.48
N CYS A 117 12.09 -12.58 -3.64
CA CYS A 117 11.16 -11.51 -4.07
C CYS A 117 9.92 -12.14 -4.73
N GLU A 118 8.74 -11.74 -4.28
CA GLU A 118 7.46 -12.21 -4.81
C GLU A 118 6.61 -10.99 -5.20
N ILE A 119 5.85 -11.10 -6.29
CA ILE A 119 4.98 -10.02 -6.75
C ILE A 119 3.97 -9.66 -5.65
N SER A 120 3.89 -8.40 -5.28
CA SER A 120 3.02 -7.87 -4.22
C SER A 120 1.81 -7.12 -4.75
N ASP A 121 1.95 -6.47 -5.90
CA ASP A 121 0.95 -5.57 -6.44
C ASP A 121 1.05 -5.42 -7.96
N CYS A 122 0.01 -4.82 -8.56
CA CYS A 122 -0.04 -4.49 -9.98
C CYS A 122 0.45 -3.08 -10.32
N GLY A 123 0.96 -2.35 -9.32
CA GLY A 123 1.30 -0.93 -9.50
C GLY A 123 0.07 -0.03 -9.58
N ILE A 124 0.33 1.27 -9.64
CA ILE A 124 -0.73 2.28 -9.80
C ILE A 124 -1.13 2.31 -11.28
N PRO A 125 -2.43 2.19 -11.63
CA PRO A 125 -2.88 2.32 -13.01
C PRO A 125 -2.46 3.66 -13.63
N THR A 126 -2.03 3.65 -14.90
CA THR A 126 -1.50 4.83 -15.61
C THR A 126 -2.20 5.06 -16.96
N ASN A 127 -3.38 4.46 -17.18
CA ASN A 127 -4.16 4.64 -18.41
C ASN A 127 -4.52 6.12 -18.61
N GLU A 128 -4.55 6.56 -19.86
CA GLU A 128 -4.93 7.94 -20.21
C GLU A 128 -6.37 8.25 -19.79
N GLY A 129 -6.60 9.44 -19.25
CA GLY A 129 -7.92 9.95 -18.92
C GLY A 129 -8.59 9.33 -17.70
N ILE A 130 -7.90 8.51 -16.90
CA ILE A 130 -8.45 7.91 -15.68
C ILE A 130 -8.42 8.88 -14.49
N SER A 131 -9.37 8.68 -13.56
CA SER A 131 -9.51 9.41 -12.29
C SER A 131 -9.52 8.45 -11.11
N PHE A 132 -8.86 8.85 -10.01
CA PHE A 132 -8.85 8.16 -8.73
C PHE A 132 -9.84 8.74 -7.72
N GLU A 133 -10.72 9.64 -8.12
CA GLU A 133 -11.68 10.30 -7.20
C GLU A 133 -12.68 9.32 -6.60
N ASN A 134 -13.11 8.32 -7.39
CA ASN A 134 -14.08 7.32 -6.99
C ASN A 134 -13.47 6.04 -6.39
N VAL A 135 -12.18 6.05 -6.07
CA VAL A 135 -11.56 4.96 -5.31
C VAL A 135 -12.29 4.78 -3.98
N GLN A 136 -12.77 3.57 -3.74
CA GLN A 136 -13.55 3.22 -2.55
C GLN A 136 -12.64 2.86 -1.38
N ASP A 137 -13.20 2.91 -0.18
CA ASP A 137 -12.51 2.37 0.99
C ASP A 137 -12.38 0.84 0.84
N GLY A 138 -11.17 0.34 1.07
CA GLY A 138 -10.84 -1.07 0.83
C GLY A 138 -10.37 -1.41 -0.58
N ASP A 139 -10.44 -0.49 -1.55
CA ASP A 139 -9.79 -0.67 -2.85
C ASP A 139 -8.26 -0.70 -2.69
N ALA A 140 -7.61 -1.65 -3.37
CA ALA A 140 -6.19 -1.88 -3.22
C ALA A 140 -5.54 -2.35 -4.51
N ILE A 141 -4.24 -2.04 -4.66
CA ILE A 141 -3.44 -2.43 -5.84
C ILE A 141 -2.80 -3.82 -5.71
N GLY A 142 -2.91 -4.46 -4.56
CA GLY A 142 -2.28 -5.75 -4.26
C GLY A 142 -2.87 -6.91 -5.06
N ILE A 143 -2.14 -8.02 -5.07
CA ILE A 143 -2.55 -9.25 -5.77
C ILE A 143 -3.93 -9.72 -5.30
N ASN A 144 -4.78 -10.11 -6.26
CA ASN A 144 -6.18 -10.52 -6.06
C ASN A 144 -7.08 -9.44 -5.44
N ARG A 145 -6.66 -8.18 -5.50
CA ARG A 145 -7.46 -7.03 -5.06
C ARG A 145 -8.06 -6.31 -6.26
N LYS A 146 -9.01 -5.44 -5.97
CA LYS A 146 -9.69 -4.61 -6.97
C LYS A 146 -9.57 -3.13 -6.64
N MET A 147 -9.72 -2.30 -7.67
CA MET A 147 -9.87 -0.85 -7.57
C MET A 147 -11.03 -0.38 -8.45
N HIS A 148 -11.75 0.64 -7.98
CA HIS A 148 -12.74 1.37 -8.77
C HIS A 148 -12.08 2.61 -9.35
N ILE A 149 -11.97 2.63 -10.68
CA ILE A 149 -11.34 3.71 -11.45
C ILE A 149 -12.38 4.27 -12.42
N THR A 150 -12.49 5.58 -12.49
CA THR A 150 -13.41 6.27 -13.41
C THR A 150 -12.64 7.08 -14.44
N CYS A 151 -13.36 7.71 -15.37
CA CYS A 151 -12.75 8.66 -16.29
C CYS A 151 -12.77 10.06 -15.70
N LEU A 152 -11.77 10.87 -16.07
CA LEU A 152 -11.72 12.31 -15.79
C LEU A 152 -12.90 13.04 -16.50
N ASP A 153 -13.24 14.21 -15.99
CA ASP A 153 -14.16 15.11 -16.69
C ASP A 153 -13.69 15.42 -18.10
N GLY A 154 -14.60 15.43 -19.08
CA GLY A 154 -14.26 15.60 -20.50
C GLY A 154 -13.81 14.31 -21.20
N TYR A 155 -13.93 13.16 -20.52
CA TYR A 155 -13.73 11.83 -21.13
C TYR A 155 -15.01 11.00 -21.07
N GLU A 156 -15.32 10.34 -22.15
CA GLU A 156 -16.41 9.36 -22.25
C GLU A 156 -15.90 7.95 -21.91
N ARG A 157 -16.65 7.27 -21.05
CA ARG A 157 -16.33 5.93 -20.57
C ARG A 157 -16.79 4.84 -21.54
N GLN A 158 -15.91 3.86 -21.78
CA GLN A 158 -16.23 2.57 -22.34
C GLN A 158 -15.65 1.48 -21.44
N GLY A 159 -16.40 0.39 -21.22
CA GLY A 159 -15.99 -0.72 -20.35
C GLY A 159 -16.31 -0.53 -18.87
N SER A 160 -15.75 -1.40 -18.04
CA SER A 160 -15.96 -1.49 -16.61
C SER A 160 -15.02 -0.59 -15.83
N GLU A 161 -15.51 0.02 -14.76
CA GLU A 161 -14.72 0.82 -13.82
C GLU A 161 -13.93 -0.06 -12.81
N VAL A 162 -14.03 -1.38 -12.89
CA VAL A 162 -13.37 -2.29 -11.96
C VAL A 162 -12.09 -2.85 -12.56
N PHE A 163 -10.97 -2.50 -11.95
CA PHE A 163 -9.65 -3.07 -12.21
C PHE A 163 -9.40 -4.21 -11.22
N ILE A 164 -8.95 -5.37 -11.69
CA ILE A 164 -8.61 -6.53 -10.85
C ILE A 164 -7.13 -6.84 -11.01
N CYS A 165 -6.38 -6.80 -9.91
CA CYS A 165 -4.97 -7.18 -9.91
C CYS A 165 -4.83 -8.69 -9.95
N GLN A 166 -4.21 -9.21 -11.03
CA GLN A 166 -4.00 -10.65 -11.22
C GLN A 166 -2.73 -11.14 -10.50
N PRO A 167 -2.62 -12.47 -10.22
CA PRO A 167 -1.44 -13.05 -9.55
C PRO A 167 -0.11 -12.82 -10.27
N ASN A 168 -0.13 -12.53 -11.57
CA ASN A 168 1.07 -12.21 -12.36
C ASN A 168 1.49 -10.74 -12.27
N GLY A 169 0.83 -9.92 -11.45
CA GLY A 169 1.13 -8.50 -11.29
C GLY A 169 0.60 -7.60 -12.42
N VAL A 170 -0.36 -8.08 -13.21
CA VAL A 170 -0.97 -7.33 -14.31
C VAL A 170 -2.43 -7.02 -14.02
N TRP A 171 -2.85 -5.78 -14.30
CA TRP A 171 -4.25 -5.39 -14.20
C TRP A 171 -5.10 -6.08 -15.27
N LYS A 172 -6.18 -6.72 -14.84
CA LYS A 172 -7.30 -7.08 -15.71
C LYS A 172 -8.29 -5.93 -15.69
N ALA A 173 -8.38 -5.17 -16.78
CA ALA A 173 -9.26 -4.03 -16.94
C ALA A 173 -9.62 -3.85 -18.42
N ASP A 174 -10.82 -3.38 -18.67
CA ASP A 174 -11.32 -3.05 -20.03
C ASP A 174 -11.80 -1.60 -20.13
N LEU A 175 -11.54 -0.78 -19.08
CA LEU A 175 -11.88 0.64 -19.06
C LEU A 175 -11.06 1.40 -20.11
N ILE A 176 -11.76 2.10 -20.99
CA ILE A 176 -11.21 3.05 -21.97
C ILE A 176 -11.86 4.41 -21.72
N CYS A 177 -11.06 5.43 -21.48
CA CYS A 177 -11.50 6.82 -21.34
C CYS A 177 -11.17 7.55 -22.66
N LYS A 178 -12.20 7.88 -23.44
CA LYS A 178 -12.05 8.62 -24.71
C LYS A 178 -12.33 10.09 -24.50
N LYS A 179 -11.40 10.95 -24.94
CA LYS A 179 -11.59 12.39 -24.88
C LYS A 179 -12.82 12.80 -25.70
N THR A 180 -13.76 13.52 -25.08
CA THR A 180 -14.92 14.07 -25.79
C THR A 180 -14.44 15.24 -26.65
N ASN A 181 -14.60 15.14 -27.98
CA ASN A 181 -14.41 16.29 -28.85
C ASN A 181 -15.59 17.23 -28.63
N LEU A 182 -15.41 18.30 -27.85
CA LEU A 182 -16.33 19.42 -27.89
C LEU A 182 -16.24 20.04 -29.27
N SER A 183 -17.20 19.69 -30.16
CA SER A 183 -17.42 20.42 -31.39
C SER A 183 -17.85 21.83 -31.02
N THR A 184 -16.97 22.82 -31.25
CA THR A 184 -17.28 24.26 -31.20
C THR A 184 -18.24 24.63 -32.29
#